data_20ab7ca88ffa4f4a0f83154d22acb963
#
_entry.id   20ab7ca88ffa4f4a0f83154d22acb963
#
_cell.length_a   1.000
_cell.length_b   1.000
_cell.length_c   1.000
_cell.angle_alpha   90.00
_cell.angle_beta   90.00
_cell.angle_gamma   90.00
#
_symmetry.space_group_name_H-M   'P 1'
#
loop_
_entity.id
_entity.type
_entity.pdbx_description
1 polymer ?
#
loop_
_entity_poly.entity_id
_entity_poly.type
_entity_poly.pdbx_seq_one_letter_code
_entity_poly.pdbx_strand_id
1 'polypeptide(L)'
;MKGILITGASGGFGCEFARQLEDDGHRLLLHGRDLARLQLTLGRLRHPDRHRCLQAELSSPEGVEHLCQAVKHEELIGLVNNAGFGVWGAFERTESVPQIDVLQTDLVAPVALTHALLPNLLRHHGFMINVSSLAGETPMPHMSTYAAAKAGLTFWSEALRAELAGRVRVVTLAPGPSPTGFRDVSGLPMGKGNLFRAPAGLVVRAALHTLAKGGGYCVPGTRHRLLWMLQKSVPRGLALSIMERHLRT
;
A
#
# COMPACT_ATOMS: atom_id res chain seq x y z
N MET A 1 18.69 17.05 4.17
CA MET A 1 18.55 15.68 3.61
C MET A 1 17.08 15.51 3.24
N LYS A 2 16.79 15.21 1.98
CA LYS A 2 15.41 15.08 1.48
C LYS A 2 14.75 13.82 2.06
N GLY A 3 13.44 13.92 2.36
CA GLY A 3 12.70 12.88 3.07
C GLY A 3 11.84 12.00 2.16
N ILE A 4 11.49 10.82 2.67
CA ILE A 4 10.48 9.93 2.10
C ILE A 4 9.43 9.66 3.18
N LEU A 5 8.16 9.97 2.88
CA LEU A 5 7.04 9.60 3.74
C LEU A 5 6.58 8.18 3.44
N ILE A 6 6.51 7.34 4.47
CA ILE A 6 6.04 5.96 4.37
C ILE A 6 4.81 5.82 5.27
N THR A 7 3.63 5.63 4.69
CA THR A 7 2.42 5.36 5.47
C THR A 7 2.33 3.88 5.85
N GLY A 8 1.81 3.58 7.05
CA GLY A 8 1.74 2.22 7.57
C GLY A 8 3.13 1.59 7.81
N ALA A 9 4.10 2.39 8.23
CA ALA A 9 5.49 1.98 8.41
C ALA A 9 5.71 0.95 9.55
N SER A 10 4.73 0.73 10.41
CA SER A 10 4.78 -0.25 11.51
C SER A 10 4.37 -1.67 11.13
N GLY A 11 4.02 -1.92 9.88
CA GLY A 11 3.54 -3.22 9.39
C GLY A 11 4.33 -3.75 8.20
N GLY A 12 4.33 -5.04 8.02
CA GLY A 12 4.84 -5.84 6.92
C GLY A 12 5.69 -5.16 5.85
N PHE A 13 5.05 -4.70 4.78
CA PHE A 13 5.76 -3.99 3.70
C PHE A 13 6.33 -2.64 4.15
N GLY A 14 5.63 -1.91 5.04
CA GLY A 14 6.08 -0.60 5.52
C GLY A 14 7.41 -0.66 6.28
N CYS A 15 7.58 -1.65 7.17
CA CYS A 15 8.85 -1.90 7.84
C CYS A 15 9.95 -2.24 6.82
N GLU A 16 9.62 -3.01 5.80
CA GLU A 16 10.60 -3.43 4.80
C GLU A 16 10.96 -2.29 3.84
N PHE A 17 9.99 -1.42 3.48
CA PHE A 17 10.28 -0.17 2.77
C PHE A 17 11.22 0.72 3.59
N ALA A 18 10.95 0.87 4.90
CA ALA A 18 11.81 1.67 5.77
C ALA A 18 13.25 1.15 5.76
N ARG A 19 13.43 -0.16 5.92
CA ARG A 19 14.76 -0.78 5.93
C ARG A 19 15.51 -0.60 4.60
N GLN A 20 14.86 -0.89 3.45
CA GLN A 20 15.53 -0.82 2.15
C GLN A 20 15.80 0.62 1.70
N LEU A 21 14.90 1.56 1.98
CA LEU A 21 15.10 2.98 1.65
C LEU A 21 16.11 3.67 2.55
N GLU A 22 16.28 3.20 3.79
CA GLU A 22 17.38 3.65 4.64
C GLU A 22 18.73 3.22 4.07
N ASP A 23 18.84 1.97 3.59
CA ASP A 23 20.05 1.44 2.95
C ASP A 23 20.49 2.31 1.75
N ASP A 24 19.54 2.95 1.05
CA ASP A 24 19.78 3.91 -0.03
C ASP A 24 20.15 5.33 0.48
N GLY A 25 20.30 5.52 1.80
CA GLY A 25 20.74 6.77 2.43
C GLY A 25 19.65 7.85 2.58
N HIS A 26 18.38 7.50 2.48
CA HIS A 26 17.28 8.46 2.60
C HIS A 26 16.88 8.71 4.07
N ARG A 27 16.44 9.96 4.35
CA ARG A 27 15.74 10.29 5.59
C ARG A 27 14.29 9.79 5.48
N LEU A 28 13.78 9.13 6.53
CA LEU A 28 12.45 8.53 6.53
C LEU A 28 11.52 9.24 7.52
N LEU A 29 10.30 9.49 7.07
CA LEU A 29 9.17 9.91 7.88
C LEU A 29 8.22 8.72 7.99
N LEU A 30 8.25 8.05 9.14
CA LEU A 30 7.54 6.80 9.39
C LEU A 30 6.17 7.10 9.98
N HIS A 31 5.11 6.89 9.20
CA HIS A 31 3.74 7.12 9.67
C HIS A 31 3.04 5.82 10.05
N GLY A 32 2.21 5.89 11.11
CA GLY A 32 1.29 4.83 11.55
C GLY A 32 0.39 5.29 12.69
N ARG A 33 -0.60 4.47 13.03
CA ARG A 33 -1.58 4.75 14.11
C ARG A 33 -1.01 4.55 15.51
N ASP A 34 -0.12 3.58 15.64
CA ASP A 34 0.46 3.14 16.91
C ASP A 34 1.93 3.60 16.99
N LEU A 35 2.16 4.58 17.86
CA LEU A 35 3.49 5.17 18.05
C LEU A 35 4.50 4.16 18.61
N ALA A 36 4.06 3.27 19.51
CA ALA A 36 4.96 2.27 20.08
C ALA A 36 5.47 1.28 19.01
N ARG A 37 4.58 0.83 18.12
CA ARG A 37 4.97 0.00 16.97
C ARG A 37 5.85 0.75 15.97
N LEU A 38 5.64 2.05 15.76
CA LEU A 38 6.53 2.87 14.93
C LEU A 38 7.92 2.98 15.53
N GLN A 39 8.01 3.19 16.85
CA GLN A 39 9.28 3.23 17.57
C GLN A 39 10.04 1.91 17.50
N LEU A 40 9.32 0.76 17.53
CA LEU A 40 9.96 -0.54 17.30
C LEU A 40 10.52 -0.67 15.87
N THR A 41 9.84 -0.11 14.88
CA THR A 41 10.38 -0.07 13.51
C THR A 41 11.59 0.83 13.43
N LEU A 42 11.50 2.03 13.98
CA LEU A 42 12.59 3.01 14.03
C LEU A 42 13.85 2.43 14.71
N GLY A 43 13.68 1.75 15.85
CA GLY A 43 14.80 1.15 16.60
C GLY A 43 15.49 -0.02 15.87
N ARG A 44 14.91 -0.54 14.78
CA ARG A 44 15.53 -1.57 13.93
C ARG A 44 16.31 -1.00 12.74
N LEU A 45 16.21 0.31 12.51
CA LEU A 45 16.97 1.00 11.49
C LEU A 45 18.41 1.26 11.97
N ARG A 46 19.34 1.45 11.04
CA ARG A 46 20.77 1.65 11.36
C ARG A 46 21.06 3.02 11.96
N HIS A 47 20.27 4.03 11.54
CA HIS A 47 20.45 5.43 11.94
C HIS A 47 19.14 6.04 12.44
N PRO A 48 18.55 5.52 13.53
CA PRO A 48 17.21 5.93 13.99
C PRO A 48 17.11 7.43 14.29
N ASP A 49 18.20 8.08 14.68
CA ASP A 49 18.32 9.52 14.93
C ASP A 49 18.07 10.40 13.69
N ARG A 50 18.20 9.84 12.48
CA ARG A 50 17.95 10.55 11.20
C ARG A 50 16.50 10.50 10.76
N HIS A 51 15.67 9.69 11.38
CA HIS A 51 14.29 9.41 10.97
C HIS A 51 13.30 9.98 11.98
N ARG A 52 12.04 10.07 11.60
CA ARG A 52 10.99 10.63 12.45
C ARG A 52 9.73 9.77 12.39
N CYS A 53 9.13 9.49 13.56
CA CYS A 53 7.82 8.87 13.66
C CYS A 53 6.73 9.93 13.63
N LEU A 54 5.66 9.66 12.87
CA LEU A 54 4.48 10.52 12.73
C LEU A 54 3.24 9.69 13.03
N GLN A 55 2.52 10.04 14.08
CA GLN A 55 1.29 9.36 14.45
C GLN A 55 0.09 10.09 13.86
N ALA A 56 -0.73 9.39 13.09
CA ALA A 56 -2.03 9.87 12.61
C ALA A 56 -2.96 8.72 12.28
N GLU A 57 -4.28 8.99 12.20
CA GLU A 57 -5.29 8.03 11.75
C GLU A 57 -5.74 8.40 10.33
N LEU A 58 -5.55 7.51 9.36
CA LEU A 58 -5.89 7.78 7.96
C LEU A 58 -7.33 7.40 7.59
N SER A 59 -8.09 6.80 8.49
CA SER A 59 -9.52 6.56 8.28
C SER A 59 -10.38 7.80 8.50
N SER A 60 -9.78 8.93 8.91
CA SER A 60 -10.47 10.21 9.07
C SER A 60 -9.82 11.33 8.26
N PRO A 61 -10.61 12.28 7.72
CA PRO A 61 -10.09 13.47 7.03
C PRO A 61 -9.15 14.30 7.93
N GLU A 62 -9.48 14.44 9.21
CA GLU A 62 -8.71 15.20 10.20
C GLU A 62 -7.32 14.58 10.42
N GLY A 63 -7.25 13.24 10.45
CA GLY A 63 -5.97 12.53 10.58
C GLY A 63 -5.10 12.69 9.34
N VAL A 64 -5.68 12.68 8.15
CA VAL A 64 -4.97 12.96 6.89
C VAL A 64 -4.44 14.40 6.89
N GLU A 65 -5.28 15.39 7.26
CA GLU A 65 -4.88 16.78 7.35
C GLU A 65 -3.76 16.97 8.38
N HIS A 66 -3.88 16.34 9.56
CA HIS A 66 -2.84 16.36 10.58
C HIS A 66 -1.49 15.85 10.04
N LEU A 67 -1.50 14.74 9.29
CA LEU A 67 -0.28 14.22 8.67
C LEU A 67 0.29 15.18 7.62
N CYS A 68 -0.57 15.79 6.78
CA CYS A 68 -0.15 16.78 5.80
C CYS A 68 0.54 17.99 6.47
N GLN A 69 -0.03 18.51 7.55
CA GLN A 69 0.55 19.62 8.31
C GLN A 69 1.87 19.23 8.97
N ALA A 70 1.98 18.00 9.51
CA ALA A 70 3.21 17.52 10.15
C ALA A 70 4.40 17.42 9.19
N VAL A 71 4.15 17.30 7.87
CA VAL A 71 5.18 17.20 6.82
C VAL A 71 5.25 18.42 5.91
N LYS A 72 4.47 19.48 6.17
CA LYS A 72 4.33 20.66 5.31
C LYS A 72 5.66 21.33 4.96
N HIS A 73 6.59 21.37 5.91
CA HIS A 73 7.89 22.02 5.76
C HIS A 73 9.03 21.05 5.42
N GLU A 74 8.70 19.77 5.18
CA GLU A 74 9.68 18.77 4.81
C GLU A 74 9.95 18.81 3.30
N GLU A 75 11.21 18.70 2.91
CA GLU A 75 11.59 18.49 1.52
C GLU A 75 11.41 17.02 1.15
N LEU A 76 10.28 16.67 0.56
CA LEU A 76 9.97 15.29 0.21
C LEU A 76 10.34 14.96 -1.23
N ILE A 77 11.09 13.88 -1.40
CA ILE A 77 11.37 13.26 -2.71
C ILE A 77 10.59 11.97 -2.94
N GLY A 78 9.93 11.46 -1.92
CA GLY A 78 9.17 10.21 -2.06
C GLY A 78 7.96 10.13 -1.16
N LEU A 79 6.94 9.47 -1.68
CA LEU A 79 5.72 9.09 -0.96
C LEU A 79 5.47 7.60 -1.20
N VAL A 80 5.38 6.82 -0.11
CA VAL A 80 4.95 5.42 -0.14
C VAL A 80 3.58 5.32 0.51
N ASN A 81 2.53 5.26 -0.29
CA ASN A 81 1.16 4.99 0.13
C ASN A 81 1.02 3.48 0.37
N ASN A 82 1.38 3.05 1.59
CA ASN A 82 1.41 1.66 1.98
C ASN A 82 0.39 1.31 3.08
N ALA A 83 -0.07 2.28 3.85
CA ALA A 83 -1.11 2.03 4.84
C ALA A 83 -2.34 1.39 4.18
N GLY A 84 -2.90 0.40 4.83
CA GLY A 84 -4.08 -0.28 4.34
C GLY A 84 -4.41 -1.51 5.19
N PHE A 85 -5.69 -1.87 5.17
CA PHE A 85 -6.21 -3.05 5.84
C PHE A 85 -7.46 -3.56 5.12
N GLY A 86 -7.96 -4.72 5.51
CA GLY A 86 -9.19 -5.28 4.96
C GLY A 86 -10.13 -5.73 6.06
N VAL A 87 -11.38 -5.94 5.71
CA VAL A 87 -12.38 -6.58 6.56
C VAL A 87 -12.91 -7.80 5.83
N TRP A 88 -12.74 -8.97 6.46
CA TRP A 88 -13.24 -10.23 5.91
C TRP A 88 -14.56 -10.62 6.59
N GLY A 89 -15.52 -11.08 5.81
CA GLY A 89 -16.81 -11.58 6.27
C GLY A 89 -17.91 -11.40 5.25
N ALA A 90 -19.05 -12.05 5.47
CA ALA A 90 -20.25 -11.80 4.69
C ALA A 90 -20.70 -10.35 4.92
N PHE A 91 -20.94 -9.60 3.84
CA PHE A 91 -21.16 -8.14 3.93
C PHE A 91 -22.31 -7.77 4.88
N GLU A 92 -23.40 -8.55 4.86
CA GLU A 92 -24.55 -8.35 5.75
C GLU A 92 -24.25 -8.63 7.24
N ARG A 93 -23.11 -9.23 7.57
CA ARG A 93 -22.68 -9.56 8.94
C ARG A 93 -21.53 -8.71 9.45
N THR A 94 -21.00 -7.84 8.60
CA THR A 94 -19.93 -6.91 8.98
C THR A 94 -20.48 -5.55 9.33
N GLU A 95 -19.84 -4.84 10.26
CA GLU A 95 -20.22 -3.48 10.62
C GLU A 95 -19.86 -2.50 9.51
N SER A 96 -20.65 -1.42 9.35
CA SER A 96 -20.44 -0.44 8.29
C SER A 96 -19.20 0.43 8.51
N VAL A 97 -18.91 0.81 9.75
CA VAL A 97 -17.79 1.70 10.08
C VAL A 97 -16.46 1.12 9.60
N PRO A 98 -16.05 -0.12 9.95
CA PRO A 98 -14.82 -0.70 9.42
C PRO A 98 -14.78 -0.83 7.90
N GLN A 99 -15.94 -1.01 7.24
CA GLN A 99 -16.00 -1.05 5.77
C GLN A 99 -15.69 0.33 5.16
N ILE A 100 -16.23 1.41 5.74
CA ILE A 100 -15.93 2.78 5.31
C ILE A 100 -14.47 3.13 5.61
N ASP A 101 -13.95 2.74 6.77
CA ASP A 101 -12.55 2.97 7.16
C ASP A 101 -11.56 2.32 6.17
N VAL A 102 -11.90 1.16 5.58
CA VAL A 102 -11.12 0.55 4.49
C VAL A 102 -11.06 1.47 3.29
N LEU A 103 -12.20 2.04 2.82
CA LEU A 103 -12.21 2.96 1.69
C LEU A 103 -11.40 4.23 1.99
N GLN A 104 -11.58 4.79 3.17
CA GLN A 104 -10.86 5.99 3.60
C GLN A 104 -9.34 5.75 3.62
N THR A 105 -8.90 4.68 4.28
CA THR A 105 -7.47 4.40 4.46
C THR A 105 -6.79 3.93 3.17
N ASP A 106 -7.47 3.05 2.40
CA ASP A 106 -6.83 2.33 1.29
C ASP A 106 -6.96 3.06 -0.05
N LEU A 107 -7.86 4.06 -0.15
CA LEU A 107 -8.10 4.81 -1.37
C LEU A 107 -8.12 6.34 -1.16
N VAL A 108 -8.97 6.85 -0.27
CA VAL A 108 -9.18 8.30 -0.15
C VAL A 108 -7.94 8.98 0.43
N ALA A 109 -7.36 8.43 1.49
CA ALA A 109 -6.14 8.98 2.11
C ALA A 109 -4.94 9.02 1.14
N PRO A 110 -4.61 7.95 0.37
CA PRO A 110 -3.62 8.01 -0.71
C PRO A 110 -3.84 9.15 -1.71
N VAL A 111 -5.07 9.36 -2.16
CA VAL A 111 -5.42 10.45 -3.09
C VAL A 111 -5.18 11.81 -2.43
N ALA A 112 -5.69 12.02 -1.22
CA ALA A 112 -5.57 13.28 -0.49
C ALA A 112 -4.10 13.61 -0.15
N LEU A 113 -3.34 12.65 0.39
CA LEU A 113 -1.91 12.82 0.68
C LEU A 113 -1.11 13.13 -0.59
N THR A 114 -1.38 12.39 -1.67
CA THR A 114 -0.70 12.64 -2.94
C THR A 114 -0.99 14.04 -3.44
N HIS A 115 -2.26 14.48 -3.44
CA HIS A 115 -2.64 15.83 -3.88
C HIS A 115 -1.92 16.90 -3.07
N ALA A 116 -1.89 16.78 -1.74
CA ALA A 116 -1.24 17.74 -0.84
C ALA A 116 0.29 17.78 -1.05
N LEU A 117 0.92 16.65 -1.31
CA LEU A 117 2.38 16.51 -1.41
C LEU A 117 2.92 16.62 -2.84
N LEU A 118 2.05 16.59 -3.85
CA LEU A 118 2.43 16.62 -5.26
C LEU A 118 3.30 17.81 -5.64
N PRO A 119 3.05 19.06 -5.18
CA PRO A 119 3.92 20.20 -5.49
C PRO A 119 5.37 19.97 -5.04
N ASN A 120 5.57 19.31 -3.90
CA ASN A 120 6.88 18.98 -3.37
C ASN A 120 7.57 17.89 -4.24
N LEU A 121 6.84 16.82 -4.58
CA LEU A 121 7.35 15.76 -5.44
C LEU A 121 7.71 16.28 -6.84
N LEU A 122 6.91 17.18 -7.42
CA LEU A 122 7.19 17.81 -8.71
C LEU A 122 8.47 18.64 -8.66
N ARG A 123 8.65 19.46 -7.62
CA ARG A 123 9.85 20.31 -7.44
C ARG A 123 11.13 19.51 -7.40
N HIS A 124 11.08 18.28 -6.88
CA HIS A 124 12.26 17.45 -6.67
C HIS A 124 12.39 16.30 -7.66
N HIS A 125 11.58 16.25 -8.72
CA HIS A 125 11.51 15.10 -9.65
C HIS A 125 11.42 13.79 -8.89
N GLY A 126 10.55 13.76 -7.88
CA GLY A 126 10.43 12.70 -6.90
C GLY A 126 9.74 11.45 -7.41
N PHE A 127 9.23 10.68 -6.45
CA PHE A 127 8.51 9.45 -6.78
C PHE A 127 7.34 9.18 -5.83
N MET A 128 6.42 8.31 -6.27
CA MET A 128 5.44 7.69 -5.41
C MET A 128 5.32 6.19 -5.68
N ILE A 129 5.05 5.45 -4.61
CA ILE A 129 4.73 4.02 -4.67
C ILE A 129 3.37 3.83 -4.02
N ASN A 130 2.39 3.38 -4.80
CA ASN A 130 1.05 3.08 -4.33
C ASN A 130 0.91 1.56 -4.15
N VAL A 131 0.76 1.11 -2.89
CA VAL A 131 0.64 -0.32 -2.56
C VAL A 131 -0.81 -0.76 -2.72
N SER A 132 -1.11 -1.24 -3.92
CA SER A 132 -2.37 -1.88 -4.27
C SER A 132 -2.36 -3.37 -3.87
N SER A 133 -3.01 -4.22 -4.63
CA SER A 133 -3.09 -5.68 -4.42
C SER A 133 -3.57 -6.38 -5.69
N LEU A 134 -3.25 -7.65 -5.86
CA LEU A 134 -3.94 -8.50 -6.85
C LEU A 134 -5.43 -8.65 -6.55
N ALA A 135 -5.86 -8.38 -5.32
CA ALA A 135 -7.28 -8.27 -4.95
C ALA A 135 -8.02 -7.15 -5.69
N GLY A 136 -7.31 -6.13 -6.17
CA GLY A 136 -7.88 -5.05 -6.99
C GLY A 136 -8.12 -5.43 -8.45
N GLU A 137 -7.70 -6.60 -8.89
CA GLU A 137 -7.84 -7.05 -10.29
C GLU A 137 -9.12 -7.88 -10.53
N THR A 138 -9.72 -8.39 -9.46
CA THR A 138 -10.93 -9.23 -9.54
C THR A 138 -11.82 -8.97 -8.35
N PRO A 139 -13.16 -8.93 -8.53
CA PRO A 139 -14.08 -8.84 -7.40
C PRO A 139 -13.86 -9.99 -6.42
N MET A 140 -13.76 -9.65 -5.12
CA MET A 140 -13.54 -10.62 -4.06
C MET A 140 -14.77 -10.72 -3.14
N PRO A 141 -15.59 -11.78 -3.23
CA PRO A 141 -16.61 -12.07 -2.23
C PRO A 141 -15.99 -12.11 -0.82
N HIS A 142 -16.72 -11.69 0.19
CA HIS A 142 -16.30 -11.59 1.60
C HIS A 142 -15.16 -10.58 1.90
N MET A 143 -14.65 -9.88 0.88
CA MET A 143 -13.71 -8.76 0.97
C MET A 143 -14.01 -7.70 -0.09
N SER A 144 -15.29 -7.49 -0.39
CA SER A 144 -15.73 -6.66 -1.51
C SER A 144 -15.25 -5.22 -1.44
N THR A 145 -15.32 -4.61 -0.26
CA THR A 145 -14.90 -3.21 -0.04
C THR A 145 -13.39 -3.06 -0.18
N TYR A 146 -12.61 -4.00 0.36
CA TYR A 146 -11.16 -4.01 0.18
C TYR A 146 -10.77 -4.15 -1.30
N ALA A 147 -11.40 -5.09 -2.02
CA ALA A 147 -11.16 -5.26 -3.45
C ALA A 147 -11.52 -3.99 -4.25
N ALA A 148 -12.63 -3.34 -3.91
CA ALA A 148 -13.05 -2.08 -4.53
C ALA A 148 -12.04 -0.95 -4.27
N ALA A 149 -11.57 -0.78 -3.02
CA ALA A 149 -10.55 0.20 -2.68
C ALA A 149 -9.24 -0.03 -3.45
N LYS A 150 -8.77 -1.29 -3.52
CA LYS A 150 -7.54 -1.63 -4.23
C LYS A 150 -7.69 -1.53 -5.75
N ALA A 151 -8.86 -1.83 -6.31
CA ALA A 151 -9.15 -1.57 -7.71
C ALA A 151 -9.11 -0.07 -8.02
N GLY A 152 -9.81 0.74 -7.22
CA GLY A 152 -9.77 2.20 -7.35
C GLY A 152 -8.35 2.76 -7.27
N LEU A 153 -7.56 2.32 -6.27
CA LEU A 153 -6.17 2.72 -6.11
C LEU A 153 -5.31 2.33 -7.33
N THR A 154 -5.52 1.14 -7.89
CA THR A 154 -4.82 0.68 -9.10
C THR A 154 -5.13 1.59 -10.29
N PHE A 155 -6.41 1.78 -10.61
CA PHE A 155 -6.82 2.60 -11.75
C PHE A 155 -6.36 4.05 -11.61
N TRP A 156 -6.55 4.64 -10.44
CA TRP A 156 -6.09 6.00 -10.16
C TRP A 156 -4.57 6.14 -10.28
N SER A 157 -3.82 5.20 -9.73
CA SER A 157 -2.35 5.21 -9.77
C SER A 157 -1.81 5.13 -11.21
N GLU A 158 -2.40 4.28 -12.05
CA GLU A 158 -1.98 4.14 -13.45
C GLU A 158 -2.34 5.37 -14.29
N ALA A 159 -3.52 5.98 -14.07
CA ALA A 159 -3.88 7.23 -14.71
C ALA A 159 -2.91 8.35 -14.31
N LEU A 160 -2.64 8.49 -13.00
CA LEU A 160 -1.71 9.48 -12.48
C LEU A 160 -0.28 9.28 -13.00
N ARG A 161 0.15 8.04 -13.20
CA ARG A 161 1.45 7.71 -13.81
C ARG A 161 1.57 8.29 -15.22
N ALA A 162 0.51 8.21 -16.01
CA ALA A 162 0.49 8.78 -17.36
C ALA A 162 0.50 10.32 -17.32
N GLU A 163 -0.30 10.94 -16.42
CA GLU A 163 -0.36 12.38 -16.26
C GLU A 163 0.97 12.99 -15.80
N LEU A 164 1.72 12.29 -14.95
CA LEU A 164 2.97 12.76 -14.34
C LEU A 164 4.24 12.28 -15.08
N ALA A 165 4.09 11.64 -16.23
CA ALA A 165 5.20 11.08 -16.98
C ALA A 165 6.32 12.13 -17.21
N GLY A 166 7.57 11.72 -16.96
CA GLY A 166 8.74 12.58 -17.04
C GLY A 166 8.92 13.58 -15.89
N ARG A 167 7.94 13.73 -15.00
CA ARG A 167 7.97 14.69 -13.87
C ARG A 167 8.07 14.02 -12.50
N VAL A 168 7.27 12.99 -12.27
CA VAL A 168 7.27 12.20 -11.04
C VAL A 168 7.17 10.72 -11.43
N ARG A 169 8.02 9.89 -10.85
CA ARG A 169 7.98 8.43 -11.10
C ARG A 169 6.90 7.80 -10.23
N VAL A 170 5.98 7.06 -10.84
CA VAL A 170 4.88 6.40 -10.14
C VAL A 170 5.00 4.88 -10.29
N VAL A 171 4.94 4.17 -9.18
CA VAL A 171 4.87 2.71 -9.14
C VAL A 171 3.52 2.28 -8.57
N THR A 172 2.78 1.50 -9.33
CA THR A 172 1.60 0.77 -8.84
C THR A 172 2.05 -0.63 -8.45
N LEU A 173 2.19 -0.87 -7.15
CA LEU A 173 2.61 -2.17 -6.63
C LEU A 173 1.38 -3.03 -6.34
N ALA A 174 1.23 -4.15 -7.04
CA ALA A 174 0.13 -5.10 -6.86
C ALA A 174 0.65 -6.46 -6.33
N PRO A 175 0.92 -6.57 -5.01
CA PRO A 175 1.39 -7.82 -4.44
C PRO A 175 0.28 -8.88 -4.37
N GLY A 176 0.70 -10.12 -4.48
CA GLY A 176 -0.12 -11.25 -4.04
C GLY A 176 -0.02 -11.48 -2.52
N PRO A 177 -0.54 -12.60 -2.01
CA PRO A 177 -0.47 -12.95 -0.59
C PRO A 177 0.96 -12.89 -0.06
N SER A 178 1.14 -12.25 1.10
CA SER A 178 2.45 -12.07 1.75
C SER A 178 2.31 -12.17 3.28
N PRO A 179 3.34 -12.64 4.00
CA PRO A 179 3.31 -12.73 5.46
C PRO A 179 3.55 -11.35 6.10
N THR A 180 2.54 -10.50 6.15
CA THR A 180 2.65 -9.08 6.57
C THR A 180 1.83 -8.74 7.83
N GLY A 181 1.19 -9.71 8.49
CA GLY A 181 0.22 -9.42 9.56
C GLY A 181 -1.14 -8.90 9.06
N PHE A 182 -1.31 -8.73 7.74
CA PHE A 182 -2.58 -8.29 7.14
C PHE A 182 -3.75 -9.19 7.53
N ARG A 183 -3.50 -10.50 7.60
CA ARG A 183 -4.49 -11.50 7.95
C ARG A 183 -5.04 -11.30 9.35
N ASP A 184 -4.17 -11.00 10.31
CA ASP A 184 -4.55 -10.82 11.71
C ASP A 184 -5.43 -9.58 11.89
N VAL A 185 -5.17 -8.54 11.09
CA VAL A 185 -5.97 -7.31 11.08
C VAL A 185 -7.28 -7.47 10.33
N SER A 186 -7.29 -8.21 9.22
CA SER A 186 -8.49 -8.37 8.38
C SER A 186 -9.48 -9.41 8.88
N GLY A 187 -9.10 -10.27 9.81
CA GLY A 187 -9.90 -11.40 10.26
C GLY A 187 -9.96 -12.57 9.25
N LEU A 188 -9.14 -12.57 8.20
CA LEU A 188 -9.13 -13.63 7.19
C LEU A 188 -8.65 -14.96 7.79
N PRO A 189 -9.45 -16.06 7.74
CA PRO A 189 -9.12 -17.31 8.38
C PRO A 189 -7.82 -17.96 7.90
N MET A 190 -7.18 -18.72 8.78
CA MET A 190 -6.01 -19.52 8.44
C MET A 190 -6.36 -20.52 7.32
N GLY A 191 -5.41 -20.77 6.42
CA GLY A 191 -5.59 -21.68 5.28
C GLY A 191 -6.16 -21.04 4.02
N LYS A 192 -6.93 -19.96 4.12
CA LYS A 192 -7.48 -19.27 2.94
C LYS A 192 -6.47 -18.26 2.37
N GLY A 193 -6.30 -18.23 1.07
CA GLY A 193 -5.36 -17.32 0.40
C GLY A 193 -3.88 -17.64 0.65
N ASN A 194 -3.51 -18.86 1.01
CA ASN A 194 -2.14 -19.25 1.35
C ASN A 194 -1.26 -19.65 0.15
N LEU A 195 -1.83 -19.75 -1.05
CA LEU A 195 -1.05 -20.14 -2.23
C LEU A 195 0.02 -19.08 -2.55
N PHE A 196 1.28 -19.52 -2.56
CA PHE A 196 2.41 -18.74 -3.06
C PHE A 196 2.68 -17.41 -2.33
N ARG A 197 2.80 -17.43 -1.01
CA ARG A 197 3.15 -16.23 -0.23
C ARG A 197 4.55 -15.73 -0.59
N ALA A 198 4.66 -14.46 -1.02
CA ALA A 198 5.93 -13.83 -1.33
C ALA A 198 6.49 -13.12 -0.08
N PRO A 199 7.79 -13.33 0.28
CA PRO A 199 8.43 -12.57 1.35
C PRO A 199 8.36 -11.06 1.12
N ALA A 200 8.09 -10.29 2.17
CA ALA A 200 7.97 -8.83 2.09
C ALA A 200 9.20 -8.16 1.45
N GLY A 201 10.39 -8.64 1.79
CA GLY A 201 11.64 -8.12 1.24
C GLY A 201 11.76 -8.26 -0.28
N LEU A 202 11.26 -9.36 -0.84
CA LEU A 202 11.25 -9.54 -2.30
C LEU A 202 10.22 -8.64 -2.97
N VAL A 203 9.06 -8.45 -2.34
CA VAL A 203 7.99 -7.58 -2.84
C VAL A 203 8.47 -6.13 -2.91
N VAL A 204 9.06 -5.63 -1.83
CA VAL A 204 9.58 -4.25 -1.76
C VAL A 204 10.74 -4.05 -2.73
N ARG A 205 11.66 -5.00 -2.81
CA ARG A 205 12.78 -4.95 -3.79
C ARG A 205 12.28 -4.86 -5.22
N ALA A 206 11.22 -5.60 -5.58
CA ALA A 206 10.62 -5.52 -6.91
C ALA A 206 10.01 -4.14 -7.18
N ALA A 207 9.37 -3.52 -6.19
CA ALA A 207 8.84 -2.16 -6.30
C ALA A 207 9.95 -1.13 -6.51
N LEU A 208 11.02 -1.19 -5.71
CA LEU A 208 12.17 -0.29 -5.83
C LEU A 208 12.93 -0.48 -7.15
N HIS A 209 13.05 -1.71 -7.62
CA HIS A 209 13.61 -1.99 -8.95
C HIS A 209 12.75 -1.40 -10.08
N THR A 210 11.41 -1.50 -9.98
CA THR A 210 10.49 -0.86 -10.93
C THR A 210 10.61 0.65 -10.87
N LEU A 211 10.75 1.23 -9.69
CA LEU A 211 10.99 2.65 -9.49
C LEU A 211 12.29 3.12 -10.16
N ALA A 212 13.38 2.37 -10.00
CA ALA A 212 14.67 2.66 -10.62
C ALA A 212 14.62 2.64 -12.16
N LYS A 213 13.69 1.88 -12.74
CA LYS A 213 13.43 1.84 -14.19
C LYS A 213 12.49 2.94 -14.69
N GLY A 214 12.12 3.90 -13.86
CA GLY A 214 11.24 5.02 -14.23
C GLY A 214 9.80 4.89 -13.77
N GLY A 215 9.45 3.86 -13.01
CA GLY A 215 8.09 3.58 -12.55
C GLY A 215 7.36 2.54 -13.40
N GLY A 216 6.11 2.27 -13.06
CA GLY A 216 5.26 1.33 -13.79
C GLY A 216 4.42 0.41 -12.90
N TYR A 217 3.66 -0.47 -13.53
CA TYR A 217 2.88 -1.50 -12.85
C TYR A 217 3.76 -2.68 -12.44
N CYS A 218 3.76 -3.02 -11.16
CA CYS A 218 4.62 -4.03 -10.58
C CYS A 218 3.82 -5.16 -9.93
N VAL A 219 3.87 -6.36 -10.50
CA VAL A 219 3.41 -7.60 -9.87
C VAL A 219 4.65 -8.39 -9.43
N PRO A 220 4.95 -8.45 -8.12
CA PRO A 220 6.14 -9.12 -7.62
C PRO A 220 6.06 -10.64 -7.75
N GLY A 221 7.13 -11.25 -8.29
CA GLY A 221 7.26 -12.69 -8.41
C GLY A 221 6.63 -13.28 -9.68
N THR A 222 7.35 -14.21 -10.30
CA THR A 222 6.96 -14.83 -11.58
C THR A 222 5.64 -15.58 -11.50
N ARG A 223 5.42 -16.29 -10.39
CA ARG A 223 4.17 -17.06 -10.15
C ARG A 223 2.96 -16.14 -10.02
N HIS A 224 3.07 -15.04 -9.28
CA HIS A 224 1.98 -14.05 -9.16
C HIS A 224 1.72 -13.34 -10.49
N ARG A 225 2.77 -13.04 -11.27
CA ARG A 225 2.62 -12.46 -12.60
C ARG A 225 1.89 -13.42 -13.55
N LEU A 226 2.22 -14.70 -13.51
CA LEU A 226 1.52 -15.70 -14.32
C LEU A 226 0.05 -15.80 -13.91
N LEU A 227 -0.24 -15.88 -12.60
CA LEU A 227 -1.62 -15.90 -12.09
C LEU A 227 -2.40 -14.65 -12.50
N TRP A 228 -1.79 -13.47 -12.40
CA TRP A 228 -2.38 -12.20 -12.84
C TRP A 228 -2.70 -12.19 -14.35
N MET A 229 -1.81 -12.72 -15.19
CA MET A 229 -2.06 -12.84 -16.64
C MET A 229 -3.21 -13.82 -16.93
N LEU A 230 -3.20 -14.97 -16.29
CA LEU A 230 -4.26 -15.98 -16.45
C LEU A 230 -5.62 -15.46 -15.97
N GLN A 231 -5.65 -14.73 -14.87
CA GLN A 231 -6.86 -14.15 -14.30
C GLN A 231 -7.57 -13.19 -15.27
N LYS A 232 -6.83 -12.44 -16.09
CA LYS A 232 -7.38 -11.55 -17.12
C LYS A 232 -8.12 -12.29 -18.25
N SER A 233 -7.77 -13.56 -18.46
CA SER A 233 -8.39 -14.41 -19.50
C SER A 233 -9.58 -15.22 -18.99
N VAL A 234 -9.82 -15.23 -17.67
CA VAL A 234 -10.95 -15.99 -17.09
C VAL A 234 -12.24 -15.15 -17.18
N PRO A 235 -13.34 -15.71 -17.70
CA PRO A 235 -14.63 -15.03 -17.67
C PRO A 235 -15.02 -14.62 -16.25
N ARG A 236 -15.50 -13.38 -16.09
CA ARG A 236 -15.77 -12.76 -14.77
C ARG A 236 -16.68 -13.60 -13.87
N GLY A 237 -17.75 -14.21 -14.45
CA GLY A 237 -18.65 -15.09 -13.70
C GLY A 237 -17.98 -16.33 -13.14
N LEU A 238 -17.07 -16.94 -13.91
CA LEU A 238 -16.31 -18.12 -13.47
C LEU A 238 -15.31 -17.73 -12.36
N ALA A 239 -14.61 -16.61 -12.53
CA ALA A 239 -13.70 -16.08 -11.51
C ALA A 239 -14.43 -15.83 -10.19
N LEU A 240 -15.61 -15.21 -10.22
CA LEU A 240 -16.45 -14.97 -9.05
C LEU A 240 -16.86 -16.28 -8.36
N SER A 241 -17.31 -17.27 -9.11
CA SER A 241 -17.73 -18.58 -8.55
C SER A 241 -16.57 -19.31 -7.87
N ILE A 242 -15.37 -19.24 -8.46
CA ILE A 242 -14.15 -19.83 -7.88
C ILE A 242 -13.78 -19.11 -6.59
N MET A 243 -13.76 -17.77 -6.61
CA MET A 243 -13.40 -16.95 -5.45
C MET A 243 -14.40 -17.10 -4.31
N GLU A 244 -15.70 -17.15 -4.62
CA GLU A 244 -16.74 -17.35 -3.62
C GLU A 244 -16.58 -18.69 -2.90
N ARG A 245 -16.37 -19.80 -3.63
CA ARG A 245 -16.11 -21.12 -3.03
C ARG A 245 -14.84 -21.14 -2.17
N HIS A 246 -13.81 -20.44 -2.60
CA HIS A 246 -12.52 -20.41 -1.88
C HIS A 246 -12.57 -19.56 -0.62
N LEU A 247 -13.32 -18.46 -0.63
CA LEU A 247 -13.41 -17.50 0.47
C LEU A 247 -14.63 -17.69 1.38
N ARG A 248 -15.57 -18.55 0.99
CA ARG A 248 -16.77 -18.84 1.78
C ARG A 248 -16.41 -19.33 3.18
N THR A 249 -17.13 -18.86 4.17
CA THR A 249 -17.04 -19.25 5.60
C THR A 249 -17.55 -20.64 5.87
#